data_5f8681d0378cd96fbb2791879ebc0a13
#
_entry.id   5f8681d0378cd96fbb2791879ebc0a13
#
_cell.length_a   1.000
_cell.length_b   1.000
_cell.length_c   1.000
_cell.angle_alpha   90.00
_cell.angle_beta   90.00
_cell.angle_gamma   90.00
#
_symmetry.space_group_name_H-M   'P 1'
#
loop_
_entity.id
_entity.type
_entity.pdbx_description
1 polymer ?
#
loop_
_entity_poly.entity_id
_entity_poly.type
_entity_poly.pdbx_seq_one_letter_code
_entity_poly.pdbx_strand_id
1 'polypeptide(L)'
;MGNSVLCLWLFSVSLSPEEANQFLRRHRRANHVFEETKQGHLERECVEEKCSKEEAREVFENDPETDYFFPKYLGKFGSCSQPLQHIPDQCSPSPCNPRGTVRCEDQKGDFLCHCFTGWTGVRCEKDVNECIKKNGGCNHECNNTMGSYHCSCHRGYMLVGPQRCNDVNECQDPGMCGTARCVNQDGAYDCLCETGYVYDNNTKTCLDVDECEQGVCEECVNTPGSFRCFCDGRQGKKLSHDLRSCQEITTCVSLTMKRNSRSLYLGRMFSGVPVVRLRFRRRVQTGFSAEFDLRTFDPEGVIFFAGGHLNSSWIVLAMHHGKLELQLRYGAVSRVTSSGPAVNDGQWRKISVEEQGRSLVIKIDREAVMKIAVNGDLFTLKKGMHELNLTVGGVPFKEDSLINQVNPRFDGCMREWRWLTGEDTSIQETIRSNDNMQCFSTENPGTYYPGTGFALFNITYAESQSLSIQLTLRPASTVGVLLALVYQDSVPLSISLSDYHRDNQEWREVRGYLARFFLSVYVPLVSTLVSSFYSGCMEVTINGLALDLDEAFHKHNDIRSHSCPLKIQ
;
A
#
# COMPACT_ATOMS: atom_id res chain seq x y z
N MET A 1 21.15 -25.96 22.35
CA MET A 1 20.63 -25.69 23.69
C MET A 1 19.16 -26.03 23.66
N GLY A 2 18.81 -27.16 24.24
CA GLY A 2 17.49 -27.74 24.17
C GLY A 2 16.57 -27.16 25.23
N ASN A 3 15.33 -26.86 24.85
CA ASN A 3 14.25 -26.64 25.79
C ASN A 3 13.37 -27.89 25.85
N SER A 4 13.49 -28.56 26.98
CA SER A 4 12.64 -29.70 27.35
C SER A 4 11.27 -29.18 27.80
N VAL A 5 10.22 -29.62 27.13
CA VAL A 5 8.83 -29.44 27.56
C VAL A 5 8.50 -30.59 28.53
N LEU A 6 8.21 -30.25 29.80
CA LEU A 6 7.75 -31.19 30.82
C LEU A 6 6.26 -31.47 30.58
N CYS A 7 5.91 -32.65 30.13
CA CYS A 7 4.55 -33.19 30.18
C CYS A 7 4.22 -33.70 31.57
N LEU A 8 3.34 -33.02 32.29
CA LEU A 8 2.72 -33.53 33.52
C LEU A 8 1.60 -34.50 33.14
N TRP A 9 1.83 -35.79 33.42
CA TRP A 9 0.81 -36.84 33.39
C TRP A 9 0.02 -36.80 34.70
N LEU A 10 -1.24 -36.39 34.64
CA LEU A 10 -2.20 -36.59 35.72
C LEU A 10 -2.68 -38.03 35.65
N PHE A 11 -2.20 -38.88 36.54
CA PHE A 11 -2.75 -40.21 36.78
C PHE A 11 -4.03 -40.05 37.59
N SER A 12 -5.18 -40.35 36.99
CA SER A 12 -6.41 -40.62 37.73
C SER A 12 -6.34 -42.02 38.27
N VAL A 13 -6.26 -42.16 39.58
CA VAL A 13 -6.38 -43.45 40.25
C VAL A 13 -7.86 -43.77 40.37
N SER A 14 -8.37 -44.69 39.56
CA SER A 14 -9.68 -45.28 39.77
C SER A 14 -9.54 -46.52 40.65
N LEU A 15 -10.11 -46.47 41.86
CA LEU A 15 -10.21 -47.59 42.75
C LEU A 15 -11.34 -48.54 42.31
N SER A 16 -11.10 -49.83 42.39
CA SER A 16 -12.15 -50.83 42.14
C SER A 16 -13.24 -50.77 43.23
N PRO A 17 -14.47 -51.24 42.96
CA PRO A 17 -15.55 -51.23 43.94
C PRO A 17 -15.19 -52.02 45.24
N GLU A 18 -14.30 -52.97 45.16
CA GLU A 18 -13.82 -53.76 46.32
C GLU A 18 -12.84 -53.00 47.20
N GLU A 19 -11.96 -52.20 46.60
CA GLU A 19 -11.03 -51.33 47.34
C GLU A 19 -11.76 -50.13 47.97
N ALA A 20 -12.78 -49.56 47.29
CA ALA A 20 -13.60 -48.52 47.86
C ALA A 20 -14.40 -48.98 49.08
N ASN A 21 -14.84 -50.25 49.10
CA ASN A 21 -15.56 -50.83 50.23
C ASN A 21 -14.70 -51.04 51.51
N GLN A 22 -13.39 -51.04 51.38
CA GLN A 22 -12.52 -51.11 52.56
C GLN A 22 -12.54 -49.81 53.37
N PHE A 23 -12.78 -48.67 52.73
CA PHE A 23 -12.90 -47.38 53.41
C PHE A 23 -14.29 -47.12 54.00
N LEU A 24 -15.28 -47.93 53.64
CA LEU A 24 -16.67 -47.74 54.05
C LEU A 24 -17.15 -48.75 55.10
N ARG A 25 -16.27 -49.55 55.73
CA ARG A 25 -16.67 -50.42 56.81
C ARG A 25 -17.04 -49.64 58.07
N ARG A 26 -18.34 -49.57 58.34
CA ARG A 26 -18.88 -49.07 59.58
C ARG A 26 -18.43 -49.91 60.75
N HIS A 27 -17.67 -49.35 61.67
CA HIS A 27 -17.47 -49.90 63.01
C HIS A 27 -18.64 -49.47 63.89
N ARG A 28 -19.34 -50.45 64.48
CA ARG A 28 -20.29 -50.21 65.57
C ARG A 28 -19.51 -49.62 66.75
N ARG A 29 -19.87 -48.44 67.23
CA ARG A 29 -19.39 -47.85 68.45
C ARG A 29 -20.31 -48.31 69.58
N ALA A 30 -19.72 -48.76 70.69
CA ALA A 30 -20.46 -49.07 71.91
C ALA A 30 -20.90 -47.77 72.60
N ASN A 31 -22.09 -47.79 73.19
CA ASN A 31 -22.66 -46.68 73.94
C ASN A 31 -21.77 -46.27 75.11
N HIS A 32 -21.53 -44.97 75.23
CA HIS A 32 -20.75 -44.34 76.28
C HIS A 32 -21.67 -43.65 77.30
N VAL A 33 -21.39 -43.77 78.57
CA VAL A 33 -22.20 -43.42 79.77
C VAL A 33 -22.50 -41.91 79.93
N PHE A 34 -22.25 -41.06 78.95
CA PHE A 34 -22.52 -39.61 78.94
C PHE A 34 -23.29 -39.10 77.68
N GLU A 35 -24.19 -39.94 77.17
CA GLU A 35 -24.89 -39.58 75.93
C GLU A 35 -26.07 -38.63 76.14
N GLU A 36 -26.63 -38.53 77.30
CA GLU A 36 -27.77 -37.66 77.61
C GLU A 36 -27.43 -36.18 77.68
N THR A 37 -26.20 -35.75 77.46
CA THR A 37 -25.76 -34.36 77.41
C THR A 37 -25.49 -33.83 76.03
N LYS A 38 -25.71 -34.62 74.99
CA LYS A 38 -25.54 -34.17 73.60
C LYS A 38 -26.91 -34.05 72.90
N GLN A 39 -27.10 -32.93 72.24
CA GLN A 39 -28.25 -32.65 71.38
C GLN A 39 -28.68 -33.85 70.55
N GLY A 40 -29.99 -34.21 70.57
CA GLY A 40 -30.54 -35.41 69.97
C GLY A 40 -30.17 -35.58 68.51
N HIS A 41 -29.71 -36.77 68.17
CA HIS A 41 -29.35 -37.08 66.77
C HIS A 41 -30.36 -38.11 66.22
N LEU A 42 -31.07 -37.74 65.15
CA LEU A 42 -32.15 -38.54 64.57
C LEU A 42 -31.75 -40.01 64.30
N GLU A 43 -30.52 -40.28 63.92
CA GLU A 43 -30.04 -41.64 63.63
C GLU A 43 -29.95 -42.47 64.90
N ARG A 44 -29.62 -41.85 66.01
CA ARG A 44 -29.48 -42.55 67.34
C ARG A 44 -30.86 -42.78 67.96
N GLU A 45 -31.69 -41.72 67.99
CA GLU A 45 -32.95 -41.76 68.75
C GLU A 45 -34.07 -42.49 67.98
N CYS A 46 -34.09 -42.46 66.63
CA CYS A 46 -35.22 -42.95 65.82
C CYS A 46 -34.83 -44.08 64.86
N VAL A 47 -33.54 -44.39 64.64
CA VAL A 47 -33.08 -45.45 63.72
C VAL A 47 -32.46 -46.64 64.51
N GLU A 48 -31.76 -46.39 65.61
CA GLU A 48 -31.16 -47.44 66.46
C GLU A 48 -32.14 -47.91 67.51
N GLU A 49 -33.07 -47.08 67.97
CA GLU A 49 -34.13 -47.40 68.93
C GLU A 49 -35.54 -47.09 68.41
N LYS A 50 -36.59 -47.48 69.14
CA LYS A 50 -37.96 -47.12 68.82
C LYS A 50 -38.29 -45.70 69.32
N CYS A 51 -38.46 -44.79 68.46
CA CYS A 51 -38.68 -43.40 68.73
C CYS A 51 -40.14 -43.16 69.13
N SER A 52 -40.33 -42.32 70.12
CA SER A 52 -41.61 -41.68 70.45
C SER A 52 -41.76 -40.37 69.71
N LYS A 53 -42.98 -39.83 69.67
CA LYS A 53 -43.23 -38.52 69.03
C LYS A 53 -42.50 -37.39 69.77
N GLU A 54 -42.31 -37.55 71.07
CA GLU A 54 -41.60 -36.59 71.89
C GLU A 54 -40.08 -36.58 71.62
N GLU A 55 -39.46 -37.75 71.48
CA GLU A 55 -38.04 -37.89 71.11
C GLU A 55 -37.78 -37.33 69.69
N ALA A 56 -38.70 -37.62 68.78
CA ALA A 56 -38.61 -36.98 67.45
C ALA A 56 -38.73 -35.45 67.50
N ARG A 57 -39.55 -34.95 68.42
CA ARG A 57 -39.69 -33.50 68.63
C ARG A 57 -38.46 -32.85 69.23
N GLU A 58 -37.78 -33.55 70.11
CA GLU A 58 -36.51 -33.09 70.70
C GLU A 58 -35.39 -33.00 69.65
N VAL A 59 -35.43 -33.91 68.68
CA VAL A 59 -34.44 -33.89 67.57
C VAL A 59 -34.74 -32.75 66.57
N PHE A 60 -35.99 -32.51 66.24
CA PHE A 60 -36.37 -31.48 65.25
C PHE A 60 -36.57 -30.10 65.85
N GLU A 61 -36.72 -30.00 67.16
CA GLU A 61 -36.96 -28.75 67.92
C GLU A 61 -38.17 -27.92 67.40
N ASN A 62 -39.01 -28.51 66.52
CA ASN A 62 -40.20 -27.90 65.99
C ASN A 62 -41.33 -28.88 65.65
N ASP A 63 -42.56 -28.43 65.85
CA ASP A 63 -43.75 -29.26 65.62
C ASP A 63 -43.97 -29.61 64.13
N PRO A 64 -43.79 -28.71 63.14
CA PRO A 64 -44.05 -29.05 61.77
C PRO A 64 -43.15 -30.16 61.20
N GLU A 65 -41.88 -30.20 61.52
CA GLU A 65 -40.95 -31.25 61.09
C GLU A 65 -41.16 -32.56 61.82
N THR A 66 -41.47 -32.48 63.07
CA THR A 66 -41.87 -33.66 63.86
C THR A 66 -43.15 -34.31 63.32
N ASP A 67 -44.17 -33.54 63.05
CA ASP A 67 -45.45 -34.00 62.50
C ASP A 67 -45.31 -34.55 61.05
N TYR A 68 -44.31 -34.09 60.33
CA TYR A 68 -43.97 -34.63 59.04
C TYR A 68 -43.18 -35.94 59.12
N PHE A 69 -42.23 -36.03 60.02
CA PHE A 69 -41.37 -37.20 60.20
C PHE A 69 -42.10 -38.36 60.85
N PHE A 70 -42.78 -38.13 61.96
CA PHE A 70 -43.31 -39.17 62.82
C PHE A 70 -44.31 -40.11 62.17
N PRO A 71 -45.22 -39.66 61.34
CA PRO A 71 -46.11 -40.56 60.56
C PRO A 71 -45.33 -41.45 59.58
N LYS A 72 -44.27 -40.94 58.96
CA LYS A 72 -43.40 -41.73 58.08
C LYS A 72 -42.63 -42.77 58.83
N TYR A 73 -42.16 -42.44 59.99
CA TYR A 73 -41.47 -43.36 60.87
C TYR A 73 -42.35 -44.51 61.34
N LEU A 74 -43.57 -44.22 61.76
CA LEU A 74 -44.56 -45.23 62.13
C LEU A 74 -44.95 -46.11 60.93
N GLY A 75 -45.06 -45.55 59.74
CA GLY A 75 -45.33 -46.32 58.50
C GLY A 75 -44.25 -47.31 58.11
N LYS A 76 -42.97 -47.03 58.45
CA LYS A 76 -41.82 -47.89 58.20
C LYS A 76 -41.59 -48.99 59.21
N PHE A 77 -41.93 -48.78 60.47
CA PHE A 77 -41.62 -49.69 61.59
C PHE A 77 -42.82 -50.31 62.28
N GLY A 78 -44.03 -49.93 61.85
CA GLY A 78 -45.27 -50.48 62.40
C GLY A 78 -45.54 -51.89 61.86
N SER A 79 -45.04 -52.92 62.58
CA SER A 79 -45.45 -54.32 62.35
C SER A 79 -46.74 -54.63 63.05
N CYS A 80 -47.74 -54.97 62.25
CA CYS A 80 -48.90 -55.80 62.62
C CYS A 80 -49.76 -55.54 63.85
N SER A 81 -51.00 -55.27 63.50
CA SER A 81 -52.25 -55.46 64.28
C SER A 81 -52.83 -54.23 64.97
N GLN A 82 -53.24 -53.28 64.16
CA GLN A 82 -54.52 -52.59 64.36
C GLN A 82 -55.06 -52.13 62.97
N PRO A 83 -56.40 -52.10 62.74
CA PRO A 83 -56.95 -51.72 61.47
C PRO A 83 -56.62 -50.24 61.18
N LEU A 84 -56.06 -50.03 60.00
CA LEU A 84 -55.80 -48.70 59.45
C LEU A 84 -57.12 -47.96 59.19
N GLN A 85 -57.72 -47.38 60.22
CA GLN A 85 -58.79 -46.43 60.10
C GLN A 85 -58.23 -45.03 60.32
N HIS A 86 -58.23 -44.23 59.26
CA HIS A 86 -57.92 -42.81 59.15
C HIS A 86 -56.42 -42.45 59.20
N ILE A 87 -55.67 -42.80 58.19
CA ILE A 87 -54.57 -41.94 57.81
C ILE A 87 -55.20 -40.80 57.03
N PRO A 88 -55.11 -39.55 57.45
CA PRO A 88 -55.64 -38.39 56.72
C PRO A 88 -54.92 -38.30 55.38
N ASP A 89 -55.64 -37.87 54.33
CA ASP A 89 -55.11 -37.58 53.02
C ASP A 89 -53.99 -36.55 53.14
N GLN A 90 -52.75 -36.92 52.84
CA GLN A 90 -51.55 -36.12 52.96
C GLN A 90 -51.47 -35.05 51.89
N CYS A 91 -52.34 -35.11 50.89
CA CYS A 91 -52.47 -34.08 49.87
C CYS A 91 -53.54 -33.03 50.23
N SER A 92 -54.18 -33.11 51.38
CA SER A 92 -55.22 -32.15 51.86
C SER A 92 -54.91 -31.56 53.22
N PRO A 93 -54.44 -30.27 53.34
CA PRO A 93 -54.10 -29.35 52.26
C PRO A 93 -52.85 -29.78 51.51
N SER A 94 -52.75 -29.49 50.22
CA SER A 94 -51.60 -29.93 49.42
C SER A 94 -50.28 -29.39 49.94
N PRO A 95 -49.29 -30.23 50.24
CA PRO A 95 -47.96 -29.82 50.73
C PRO A 95 -47.04 -29.40 49.55
N CYS A 96 -47.48 -29.70 48.32
CA CYS A 96 -46.67 -29.45 47.14
C CYS A 96 -46.69 -27.98 46.71
N ASN A 97 -45.59 -27.50 46.14
CA ASN A 97 -45.51 -26.18 45.59
C ASN A 97 -46.48 -26.01 44.40
N PRO A 98 -47.45 -25.12 44.46
CA PRO A 98 -48.47 -25.00 43.43
C PRO A 98 -47.93 -24.57 42.05
N ARG A 99 -46.74 -23.97 42.00
CA ARG A 99 -46.09 -23.56 40.74
C ARG A 99 -45.28 -24.65 40.08
N GLY A 100 -44.75 -25.58 40.89
CA GLY A 100 -43.83 -26.61 40.42
C GLY A 100 -44.46 -27.97 40.26
N THR A 101 -45.73 -28.18 40.66
CA THR A 101 -46.33 -29.47 40.81
C THR A 101 -47.44 -29.73 39.76
N VAL A 102 -47.38 -30.86 39.14
CA VAL A 102 -48.43 -31.36 38.25
C VAL A 102 -49.64 -31.89 39.04
N ARG A 103 -49.35 -32.75 40.07
CA ARG A 103 -50.34 -33.35 40.96
C ARG A 103 -49.67 -33.84 42.24
N CYS A 104 -50.43 -33.88 43.30
CA CYS A 104 -50.07 -34.56 44.52
C CYS A 104 -50.74 -35.96 44.51
N GLU A 105 -49.99 -36.95 44.96
CA GLU A 105 -50.48 -38.32 45.09
C GLU A 105 -50.32 -38.76 46.55
N ASP A 106 -51.49 -39.07 47.17
CA ASP A 106 -51.53 -39.53 48.55
C ASP A 106 -50.97 -40.93 48.70
N GLN A 107 -50.09 -41.10 49.66
CA GLN A 107 -49.49 -42.42 50.01
C GLN A 107 -49.72 -42.70 51.48
N LYS A 108 -49.54 -43.96 51.91
CA LYS A 108 -49.72 -44.38 53.28
C LYS A 108 -48.76 -43.65 54.22
N GLY A 109 -49.23 -42.55 54.81
CA GLY A 109 -48.44 -41.74 55.72
C GLY A 109 -47.35 -40.87 55.07
N ASP A 110 -47.48 -40.68 53.72
CA ASP A 110 -46.56 -39.85 52.92
C ASP A 110 -47.31 -39.27 51.73
N PHE A 111 -46.67 -38.37 51.03
CA PHE A 111 -47.19 -37.81 49.77
C PHE A 111 -46.11 -37.84 48.70
N LEU A 112 -46.50 -37.87 47.48
CA LEU A 112 -45.61 -37.75 46.32
C LEU A 112 -46.05 -36.57 45.45
N CYS A 113 -45.21 -35.56 45.35
CA CYS A 113 -45.42 -34.47 44.40
C CYS A 113 -44.83 -34.84 43.05
N HIS A 114 -45.62 -34.88 42.03
CA HIS A 114 -45.16 -35.03 40.66
C HIS A 114 -44.82 -33.63 40.13
N CYS A 115 -43.54 -33.39 39.93
CA CYS A 115 -43.05 -32.08 39.49
C CYS A 115 -43.27 -31.86 37.99
N PHE A 116 -43.50 -30.61 37.62
CA PHE A 116 -43.35 -30.19 36.22
C PHE A 116 -41.92 -30.34 35.79
N THR A 117 -41.70 -30.49 34.49
CA THR A 117 -40.34 -30.42 33.92
C THR A 117 -39.71 -29.08 34.30
N GLY A 118 -38.45 -29.09 34.77
CA GLY A 118 -37.78 -27.91 35.30
C GLY A 118 -37.96 -27.69 36.81
N TRP A 119 -38.71 -28.56 37.52
CA TRP A 119 -38.83 -28.49 38.96
C TRP A 119 -38.34 -29.77 39.65
N THR A 120 -37.78 -29.63 40.86
CA THR A 120 -37.26 -30.72 41.65
C THR A 120 -37.52 -30.47 43.13
N GLY A 121 -37.18 -31.45 43.96
CA GLY A 121 -37.42 -31.42 45.41
C GLY A 121 -38.63 -32.25 45.79
N VAL A 122 -38.74 -32.59 47.10
CA VAL A 122 -39.85 -33.42 47.61
C VAL A 122 -41.21 -32.80 47.40
N ARG A 123 -41.22 -31.46 47.42
CA ARG A 123 -42.45 -30.65 47.25
C ARG A 123 -42.49 -29.92 45.91
N CYS A 124 -41.57 -30.20 44.99
CA CYS A 124 -41.39 -29.44 43.74
C CYS A 124 -41.09 -27.94 43.97
N GLU A 125 -40.38 -27.66 45.05
CA GLU A 125 -40.12 -26.29 45.52
C GLU A 125 -38.82 -25.70 44.93
N LYS A 126 -37.97 -26.57 44.32
CA LYS A 126 -36.67 -26.16 43.80
C LYS A 126 -36.73 -26.13 42.29
N ASP A 127 -36.26 -25.03 41.76
CA ASP A 127 -35.99 -24.86 40.33
C ASP A 127 -34.79 -25.70 39.91
N VAL A 128 -34.88 -26.35 38.79
CA VAL A 128 -33.78 -27.07 38.16
C VAL A 128 -33.05 -26.11 37.28
N ASN A 129 -31.84 -25.74 37.64
CA ASN A 129 -31.01 -24.91 36.78
C ASN A 129 -30.40 -25.78 35.67
N GLU A 130 -31.06 -25.77 34.50
CA GLU A 130 -30.63 -26.54 33.32
C GLU A 130 -29.29 -26.04 32.77
N CYS A 131 -28.96 -24.77 33.02
CA CYS A 131 -27.72 -24.16 32.56
C CYS A 131 -26.46 -24.81 33.16
N ILE A 132 -26.58 -25.42 34.36
CA ILE A 132 -25.45 -26.10 35.00
C ILE A 132 -25.02 -27.35 34.21
N LYS A 133 -25.96 -28.02 33.56
CA LYS A 133 -25.67 -29.24 32.82
C LYS A 133 -25.53 -28.95 31.35
N LYS A 134 -24.30 -28.94 30.82
CA LYS A 134 -24.00 -28.70 29.42
C LYS A 134 -24.63 -27.38 28.90
N ASN A 135 -24.61 -26.34 29.73
CA ASN A 135 -25.15 -25.03 29.40
C ASN A 135 -26.62 -25.07 28.92
N GLY A 136 -27.45 -25.98 29.44
CA GLY A 136 -28.83 -26.18 28.99
C GLY A 136 -28.97 -26.65 27.51
N GLY A 137 -27.83 -26.95 26.84
CA GLY A 137 -27.77 -27.20 25.39
C GLY A 137 -27.69 -25.95 24.55
N CYS A 138 -27.61 -24.74 25.18
CA CYS A 138 -27.45 -23.47 24.48
C CYS A 138 -26.09 -23.36 23.80
N ASN A 139 -26.05 -22.85 22.58
CA ASN A 139 -24.80 -22.60 21.88
C ASN A 139 -23.96 -21.49 22.56
N HIS A 140 -24.62 -20.41 23.03
CA HIS A 140 -23.96 -19.29 23.71
C HIS A 140 -24.40 -19.19 25.16
N GLU A 141 -25.20 -18.22 25.53
CA GLU A 141 -25.59 -18.00 26.90
C GLU A 141 -26.85 -18.72 27.28
N CYS A 142 -26.87 -19.29 28.47
CA CYS A 142 -28.02 -19.91 29.07
C CYS A 142 -28.48 -19.07 30.26
N ASN A 143 -29.72 -18.65 30.25
CA ASN A 143 -30.35 -17.90 31.33
C ASN A 143 -31.40 -18.76 32.00
N ASN A 144 -31.12 -19.18 33.24
CA ASN A 144 -32.06 -19.92 34.04
C ASN A 144 -33.24 -19.05 34.47
N THR A 145 -34.44 -19.62 34.40
CA THR A 145 -35.68 -19.01 34.83
C THR A 145 -36.48 -20.01 35.65
N MET A 146 -37.44 -19.51 36.44
CA MET A 146 -38.25 -20.40 37.28
C MET A 146 -39.01 -21.44 36.45
N GLY A 147 -38.58 -22.72 36.57
CA GLY A 147 -39.20 -23.86 35.91
C GLY A 147 -38.79 -24.04 34.45
N SER A 148 -37.82 -23.31 33.98
CA SER A 148 -37.31 -23.40 32.61
C SER A 148 -36.03 -22.59 32.43
N TYR A 149 -35.54 -22.54 31.19
CA TYR A 149 -34.43 -21.70 30.81
C TYR A 149 -34.66 -21.12 29.41
N HIS A 150 -33.91 -20.12 29.06
CA HIS A 150 -33.85 -19.61 27.69
C HIS A 150 -32.41 -19.37 27.27
N CYS A 151 -32.14 -19.62 26.00
CA CYS A 151 -30.86 -19.33 25.41
C CYS A 151 -30.86 -17.91 24.83
N SER A 152 -29.77 -17.22 24.98
CA SER A 152 -29.48 -15.96 24.30
C SER A 152 -28.20 -16.08 23.51
N CYS A 153 -28.13 -15.32 22.42
CA CYS A 153 -26.97 -15.31 21.55
C CYS A 153 -26.12 -14.07 21.82
N HIS A 154 -24.82 -14.22 21.62
CA HIS A 154 -23.92 -13.09 21.62
C HIS A 154 -24.25 -12.13 20.48
N ARG A 155 -23.71 -10.91 20.58
CA ARG A 155 -23.86 -9.90 19.52
C ARG A 155 -23.32 -10.47 18.19
N GLY A 156 -24.01 -10.21 17.10
CA GLY A 156 -23.69 -10.75 15.78
C GLY A 156 -24.33 -12.10 15.46
N TYR A 157 -25.05 -12.71 16.42
CA TYR A 157 -25.77 -13.97 16.20
C TYR A 157 -27.26 -13.83 16.44
N MET A 158 -28.04 -14.60 15.75
CA MET A 158 -29.47 -14.71 15.93
C MET A 158 -29.86 -16.11 16.46
N LEU A 159 -30.85 -16.15 17.36
CA LEU A 159 -31.36 -17.40 17.88
C LEU A 159 -32.26 -18.09 16.83
N VAL A 160 -31.89 -19.30 16.43
CA VAL A 160 -32.66 -20.13 15.51
C VAL A 160 -33.16 -21.38 16.26
N GLY A 161 -34.47 -21.44 16.50
CA GLY A 161 -35.02 -22.45 17.40
C GLY A 161 -34.70 -22.18 18.88
N PRO A 162 -34.78 -23.17 19.77
CA PRO A 162 -34.69 -22.96 21.20
C PRO A 162 -33.25 -22.82 21.72
N GLN A 163 -32.22 -23.29 21.01
CA GLN A 163 -30.88 -23.46 21.54
C GLN A 163 -29.75 -23.04 20.62
N ARG A 164 -30.02 -22.89 19.30
CA ARG A 164 -28.95 -22.62 18.31
C ARG A 164 -28.80 -21.14 18.01
N CYS A 165 -27.60 -20.65 18.08
CA CYS A 165 -27.22 -19.34 17.59
C CYS A 165 -26.55 -19.50 16.23
N ASN A 166 -27.10 -18.87 15.23
CA ASN A 166 -26.51 -18.77 13.89
C ASN A 166 -25.95 -17.37 13.72
N ASP A 167 -24.83 -17.32 13.05
CA ASP A 167 -24.22 -16.08 12.61
C ASP A 167 -25.19 -15.24 11.76
N VAL A 168 -25.19 -13.96 12.00
CA VAL A 168 -25.94 -12.99 11.19
C VAL A 168 -25.02 -12.51 10.08
N ASN A 169 -25.29 -12.88 8.87
CA ASN A 169 -24.52 -12.39 7.74
C ASN A 169 -24.94 -10.97 7.39
N GLU A 170 -24.20 -9.98 7.96
CA GLU A 170 -24.50 -8.56 7.73
C GLU A 170 -24.24 -8.14 6.28
N CYS A 171 -23.39 -8.88 5.58
CA CYS A 171 -23.08 -8.61 4.17
C CYS A 171 -24.24 -8.88 3.22
N GLN A 172 -25.36 -9.39 3.70
CA GLN A 172 -26.60 -9.46 2.90
C GLN A 172 -27.25 -8.09 2.68
N ASP A 173 -26.92 -7.10 3.53
CA ASP A 173 -27.28 -5.71 3.30
C ASP A 173 -26.25 -5.05 2.37
N PRO A 174 -26.65 -4.66 1.12
CA PRO A 174 -25.72 -4.03 0.17
C PRO A 174 -25.13 -2.71 0.66
N GLY A 175 -25.77 -2.06 1.64
CA GLY A 175 -25.33 -0.80 2.20
C GLY A 175 -24.42 -0.93 3.42
N MET A 176 -24.11 -2.15 3.86
CA MET A 176 -23.39 -2.35 5.13
C MET A 176 -21.98 -1.74 5.10
N CYS A 177 -21.22 -2.02 4.06
CA CYS A 177 -19.86 -1.49 3.86
C CYS A 177 -19.78 -0.38 2.79
N GLY A 178 -20.90 0.05 2.22
CA GLY A 178 -20.90 1.08 1.18
C GLY A 178 -20.08 0.67 -0.05
N THR A 179 -18.97 1.35 -0.31
CA THR A 179 -18.11 1.04 -1.46
C THR A 179 -17.07 -0.05 -1.19
N ALA A 180 -16.85 -0.41 0.09
CA ALA A 180 -15.89 -1.44 0.46
C ALA A 180 -16.45 -2.84 0.28
N ARG A 181 -15.56 -3.81 0.13
CA ARG A 181 -15.92 -5.22 0.08
C ARG A 181 -16.30 -5.71 1.46
N CYS A 182 -17.54 -6.16 1.63
CA CYS A 182 -17.99 -6.79 2.87
C CYS A 182 -17.55 -8.26 2.91
N VAL A 183 -17.00 -8.67 4.04
CA VAL A 183 -16.63 -10.06 4.34
C VAL A 183 -17.25 -10.45 5.66
N ASN A 184 -18.20 -11.39 5.60
CA ASN A 184 -18.83 -11.94 6.78
C ASN A 184 -17.84 -12.82 7.55
N GLN A 185 -17.82 -12.66 8.86
CA GLN A 185 -17.06 -13.46 9.80
C GLN A 185 -17.98 -14.02 10.87
N ASP A 186 -17.47 -14.96 11.65
CA ASP A 186 -18.26 -15.58 12.71
C ASP A 186 -18.53 -14.58 13.84
N GLY A 187 -19.76 -14.09 13.94
CA GLY A 187 -20.23 -13.09 14.91
C GLY A 187 -19.95 -11.63 14.57
N ALA A 188 -19.47 -11.34 13.37
CA ALA A 188 -19.16 -9.99 12.92
C ALA A 188 -18.98 -9.91 11.40
N TYR A 189 -18.65 -8.75 10.92
CA TYR A 189 -18.25 -8.53 9.52
C TYR A 189 -17.10 -7.54 9.44
N ASP A 190 -16.33 -7.63 8.37
CA ASP A 190 -15.28 -6.68 8.05
C ASP A 190 -15.54 -6.00 6.71
N CYS A 191 -15.26 -4.71 6.66
CA CYS A 191 -15.25 -3.94 5.43
C CYS A 191 -13.81 -3.80 4.94
N LEU A 192 -13.48 -4.49 3.87
CA LEU A 192 -12.13 -4.54 3.33
C LEU A 192 -12.00 -3.60 2.14
N CYS A 193 -11.02 -2.75 2.21
CA CYS A 193 -10.58 -1.94 1.10
C CYS A 193 -9.44 -2.62 0.33
N GLU A 194 -9.22 -2.21 -0.90
CA GLU A 194 -8.03 -2.59 -1.66
C GLU A 194 -6.76 -2.03 -1.01
N THR A 195 -5.62 -2.58 -1.40
CA THR A 195 -4.31 -2.12 -0.90
C THR A 195 -4.13 -0.63 -1.20
N GLY A 196 -3.67 0.13 -0.20
CA GLY A 196 -3.50 1.58 -0.29
C GLY A 196 -4.72 2.40 0.12
N TYR A 197 -5.80 1.75 0.54
CA TYR A 197 -7.01 2.41 1.03
C TYR A 197 -7.35 1.97 2.45
N VAL A 198 -7.91 2.89 3.23
CA VAL A 198 -8.43 2.65 4.59
C VAL A 198 -9.94 2.87 4.62
N TYR A 199 -10.64 1.99 5.33
CA TYR A 199 -12.08 2.12 5.47
C TYR A 199 -12.46 3.20 6.48
N ASP A 200 -13.28 4.15 6.06
CA ASP A 200 -13.90 5.15 6.95
C ASP A 200 -15.34 4.72 7.32
N ASN A 201 -15.53 4.44 8.60
CA ASN A 201 -16.83 4.03 9.14
C ASN A 201 -17.91 5.12 9.04
N ASN A 202 -17.54 6.40 9.00
CA ASN A 202 -18.51 7.51 8.98
C ASN A 202 -19.13 7.68 7.59
N THR A 203 -18.30 7.63 6.58
CA THR A 203 -18.73 7.79 5.18
C THR A 203 -19.05 6.46 4.51
N LYS A 204 -18.67 5.34 5.11
CA LYS A 204 -18.76 3.98 4.56
C LYS A 204 -18.05 3.86 3.20
N THR A 205 -16.89 4.48 3.10
CA THR A 205 -16.08 4.50 1.88
C THR A 205 -14.64 4.14 2.16
N CYS A 206 -13.96 3.64 1.13
CA CYS A 206 -12.52 3.45 1.17
C CYS A 206 -11.84 4.76 0.80
N LEU A 207 -11.08 5.33 1.72
CA LEU A 207 -10.30 6.54 1.53
C LEU A 207 -8.87 6.17 1.17
N ASP A 208 -8.31 6.89 0.21
CA ASP A 208 -6.91 6.75 -0.18
C ASP A 208 -5.99 7.11 0.99
N VAL A 209 -4.96 6.29 1.18
CA VAL A 209 -3.94 6.56 2.20
C VAL A 209 -2.86 7.42 1.57
N ASP A 210 -2.66 8.63 2.08
CA ASP A 210 -1.52 9.43 1.67
C ASP A 210 -0.25 8.96 2.38
N GLU A 211 0.49 8.05 1.72
CA GLU A 211 1.74 7.55 2.28
C GLU A 211 2.83 8.62 2.32
N CYS A 212 2.68 9.69 1.54
CA CYS A 212 3.64 10.77 1.51
C CYS A 212 3.69 11.56 2.82
N GLU A 213 2.58 11.65 3.56
CA GLU A 213 2.53 12.24 4.90
C GLU A 213 3.35 11.45 5.93
N GLN A 214 3.58 10.17 5.67
CA GLN A 214 4.37 9.29 6.54
C GLN A 214 5.88 9.39 6.29
N GLY A 215 6.31 10.23 5.36
CA GLY A 215 7.72 10.44 5.06
C GLY A 215 8.42 9.23 4.42
N VAL A 216 7.70 8.45 3.64
CA VAL A 216 8.21 7.22 3.01
C VAL A 216 9.28 7.46 1.94
N CYS A 217 9.38 8.69 1.43
CA CYS A 217 10.36 9.12 0.42
C CYS A 217 10.92 10.52 0.73
N GLU A 218 12.09 10.87 0.15
CA GLU A 218 12.61 12.25 0.18
C GLU A 218 11.70 13.21 -0.59
N GLU A 219 11.25 12.80 -1.78
CA GLU A 219 10.25 13.49 -2.58
C GLU A 219 9.18 12.49 -3.00
N CYS A 220 7.91 12.82 -2.77
CA CYS A 220 6.80 11.90 -2.85
C CYS A 220 5.62 12.55 -3.57
N VAL A 221 4.91 11.78 -4.33
CA VAL A 221 3.58 12.12 -4.87
C VAL A 221 2.62 11.01 -4.53
N ASN A 222 1.56 11.37 -3.82
CA ASN A 222 0.46 10.46 -3.57
C ASN A 222 -0.31 10.17 -4.86
N THR A 223 -0.70 8.92 -5.04
CA THR A 223 -1.51 8.47 -6.17
C THR A 223 -2.59 7.53 -5.65
N PRO A 224 -3.77 7.45 -6.28
CA PRO A 224 -4.83 6.59 -5.80
C PRO A 224 -4.37 5.15 -5.55
N GLY A 225 -4.47 4.72 -4.29
CA GLY A 225 -4.07 3.39 -3.82
C GLY A 225 -2.57 3.14 -3.72
N SER A 226 -1.72 4.18 -3.87
CA SER A 226 -0.27 4.03 -3.80
C SER A 226 0.44 5.38 -3.82
N PHE A 227 1.76 5.39 -3.85
CA PHE A 227 2.59 6.57 -3.94
C PHE A 227 3.74 6.38 -4.93
N ARG A 228 4.36 7.47 -5.31
CA ARG A 228 5.57 7.46 -6.12
C ARG A 228 6.65 8.32 -5.48
N CYS A 229 7.80 7.71 -5.29
CA CYS A 229 9.01 8.42 -4.92
C CYS A 229 9.72 8.93 -6.17
N PHE A 230 10.24 10.14 -6.09
CA PHE A 230 11.13 10.69 -7.09
C PHE A 230 12.28 11.42 -6.39
N CYS A 231 13.29 11.74 -7.14
CA CYS A 231 14.44 12.43 -6.59
C CYS A 231 14.67 13.72 -7.39
N ASP A 232 15.06 14.79 -6.70
CA ASP A 232 15.43 16.02 -7.39
C ASP A 232 16.64 15.74 -8.31
N GLY A 233 16.30 15.44 -9.54
CA GLY A 233 17.27 15.18 -10.58
C GLY A 233 18.22 16.36 -10.82
N ARG A 234 17.85 17.61 -10.43
CA ARG A 234 18.70 18.79 -10.53
C ARG A 234 19.95 18.69 -9.63
N GLN A 235 19.83 17.90 -8.55
CA GLN A 235 20.95 17.64 -7.65
C GLN A 235 21.79 16.41 -8.02
N GLY A 236 21.52 15.77 -9.16
CA GLY A 236 22.26 14.58 -9.58
C GLY A 236 21.92 13.32 -8.79
N LYS A 237 20.76 13.31 -8.12
CA LYS A 237 20.26 12.16 -7.38
C LYS A 237 19.41 11.27 -8.25
N LYS A 238 19.44 9.96 -8.01
CA LYS A 238 18.51 8.97 -8.58
C LYS A 238 17.88 8.14 -7.48
N LEU A 239 16.73 7.56 -7.76
CA LEU A 239 16.16 6.55 -6.88
C LEU A 239 17.12 5.37 -6.71
N SER A 240 17.31 4.96 -5.48
CA SER A 240 18.06 3.77 -5.10
C SER A 240 17.30 2.50 -5.48
N HIS A 241 17.90 1.34 -5.26
CA HIS A 241 17.25 0.04 -5.50
C HIS A 241 16.02 -0.20 -4.62
N ASP A 242 15.93 0.47 -3.48
CA ASP A 242 14.78 0.42 -2.57
C ASP A 242 13.56 1.18 -3.11
N LEU A 243 13.70 1.92 -4.21
CA LEU A 243 12.71 2.79 -4.84
C LEU A 243 12.11 3.86 -3.90
N ARG A 244 12.82 4.20 -2.82
CA ARG A 244 12.39 5.17 -1.79
C ARG A 244 13.43 6.23 -1.49
N SER A 245 14.69 5.85 -1.34
CA SER A 245 15.78 6.77 -1.03
C SER A 245 16.47 7.31 -2.27
N CYS A 246 17.00 8.51 -2.18
CA CYS A 246 17.78 9.14 -3.23
C CYS A 246 19.27 8.95 -3.00
N GLN A 247 19.97 8.48 -4.02
CA GLN A 247 21.43 8.33 -3.98
C GLN A 247 22.09 9.18 -5.04
N GLU A 248 23.25 9.76 -4.71
CA GLU A 248 24.07 10.46 -5.67
C GLU A 248 24.70 9.48 -6.67
N ILE A 249 24.78 9.90 -7.92
CA ILE A 249 25.43 9.14 -8.98
C ILE A 249 26.86 9.67 -9.13
N THR A 250 27.80 8.92 -8.64
CA THR A 250 29.22 9.21 -8.79
C THR A 250 29.87 8.21 -9.75
N THR A 251 30.39 8.69 -10.84
CA THR A 251 31.23 7.92 -11.76
C THR A 251 32.41 8.79 -12.17
N CYS A 252 33.60 8.24 -12.22
CA CYS A 252 34.78 8.96 -12.69
C CYS A 252 34.73 9.13 -14.21
N VAL A 253 34.75 10.37 -14.68
CA VAL A 253 34.77 10.73 -16.10
C VAL A 253 36.03 11.51 -16.41
N SER A 254 36.68 11.16 -17.49
CA SER A 254 37.86 11.91 -17.95
C SER A 254 37.45 13.27 -18.53
N LEU A 255 38.17 14.34 -18.19
CA LEU A 255 38.01 15.64 -18.84
C LEU A 255 38.29 15.58 -20.34
N THR A 256 38.96 14.54 -20.79
CA THR A 256 39.19 14.26 -22.21
C THR A 256 38.54 12.93 -22.60
N MET A 257 37.64 12.97 -23.58
CA MET A 257 37.08 11.77 -24.16
C MET A 257 38.00 11.26 -25.26
N LYS A 258 38.45 10.00 -25.16
CA LYS A 258 39.30 9.39 -26.21
C LYS A 258 38.54 9.26 -27.54
N ARG A 259 39.26 9.40 -28.67
CA ARG A 259 38.69 9.36 -30.02
C ARG A 259 37.89 8.10 -30.36
N ASN A 260 38.15 6.98 -29.68
CA ASN A 260 37.41 5.73 -29.86
C ASN A 260 36.33 5.48 -28.81
N SER A 261 36.01 6.46 -27.99
CA SER A 261 34.93 6.34 -27.02
C SER A 261 33.57 6.45 -27.71
N ARG A 262 32.58 5.73 -27.21
CA ARG A 262 31.21 5.82 -27.69
C ARG A 262 30.67 7.24 -27.43
N SER A 263 29.83 7.75 -28.34
CA SER A 263 29.20 9.05 -28.18
C SER A 263 28.19 9.04 -27.05
N LEU A 264 28.15 10.15 -26.29
CA LEU A 264 27.23 10.34 -25.19
C LEU A 264 25.93 11.00 -25.70
N TYR A 265 24.78 10.40 -25.36
CA TYR A 265 23.47 11.01 -25.58
C TYR A 265 23.12 11.96 -24.43
N LEU A 266 22.71 13.20 -24.77
CA LEU A 266 22.46 14.29 -23.83
C LEU A 266 21.00 14.44 -23.43
N GLY A 267 20.05 13.95 -24.22
CA GLY A 267 18.61 14.21 -24.09
C GLY A 267 17.88 13.39 -23.03
N ARG A 268 18.57 12.66 -22.18
CA ARG A 268 17.96 11.73 -21.25
C ARG A 268 17.09 12.35 -20.17
N MET A 269 17.31 13.59 -19.80
CA MET A 269 16.65 14.20 -18.64
C MET A 269 15.54 15.14 -19.05
N PHE A 270 14.31 14.69 -18.97
CA PHE A 270 13.13 15.49 -19.24
C PHE A 270 13.06 16.80 -18.43
N SER A 271 13.58 16.82 -17.21
CA SER A 271 13.57 17.98 -16.33
C SER A 271 14.67 19.01 -16.60
N GLY A 272 15.45 18.88 -17.68
CA GLY A 272 16.59 19.78 -17.95
C GLY A 272 17.76 19.63 -16.99
N VAL A 273 17.76 18.54 -16.23
CA VAL A 273 18.87 18.21 -15.31
C VAL A 273 20.09 17.79 -16.10
N PRO A 274 21.29 18.31 -15.78
CA PRO A 274 22.50 17.97 -16.51
C PRO A 274 22.77 16.47 -16.54
N VAL A 275 23.15 15.97 -17.70
CA VAL A 275 23.59 14.59 -17.89
C VAL A 275 24.96 14.37 -17.26
N VAL A 276 25.85 15.37 -17.40
CA VAL A 276 27.19 15.36 -16.84
C VAL A 276 27.38 16.55 -15.93
N ARG A 277 27.90 16.33 -14.74
CA ARG A 277 28.34 17.38 -13.81
C ARG A 277 29.80 17.18 -13.51
N LEU A 278 30.62 18.14 -13.88
CA LEU A 278 32.04 18.18 -13.59
C LEU A 278 32.30 19.32 -12.62
N ARG A 279 33.09 19.04 -11.59
CA ARG A 279 33.54 20.03 -10.63
C ARG A 279 35.05 19.92 -10.54
N PHE A 280 35.76 21.02 -10.79
CA PHE A 280 37.20 21.01 -10.79
C PHE A 280 37.75 22.26 -10.16
N ARG A 281 39.00 22.16 -9.68
CA ARG A 281 39.80 23.26 -9.14
C ARG A 281 40.77 23.71 -10.20
N ARG A 282 40.71 24.99 -10.52
CA ARG A 282 41.70 25.62 -11.40
C ARG A 282 42.90 26.07 -10.57
N ARG A 283 44.07 25.67 -11.02
CA ARG A 283 45.34 26.03 -10.38
C ARG A 283 46.05 27.21 -11.06
N VAL A 284 45.77 27.43 -12.34
CA VAL A 284 46.50 28.38 -13.20
C VAL A 284 45.49 29.31 -13.90
N GLN A 285 45.86 30.54 -14.14
CA GLN A 285 45.11 31.49 -14.96
C GLN A 285 45.17 31.13 -16.45
N THR A 286 44.60 30.01 -16.82
CA THR A 286 44.37 29.64 -18.21
C THR A 286 42.98 30.09 -18.62
N GLY A 287 42.83 30.61 -19.83
CA GLY A 287 41.52 30.95 -20.37
C GLY A 287 40.60 29.73 -20.46
N PHE A 288 39.30 29.98 -20.48
CA PHE A 288 38.32 28.89 -20.70
C PHE A 288 38.49 28.30 -22.09
N SER A 289 38.50 26.99 -22.18
CA SER A 289 38.49 26.24 -23.45
C SER A 289 37.57 25.03 -23.36
N ALA A 290 36.75 24.87 -24.39
CA ALA A 290 35.91 23.68 -24.59
C ALA A 290 35.95 23.29 -26.08
N GLU A 291 36.21 22.04 -26.36
CA GLU A 291 36.16 21.48 -27.72
C GLU A 291 35.42 20.15 -27.67
N PHE A 292 34.48 19.92 -28.59
CA PHE A 292 33.72 18.70 -28.72
C PHE A 292 33.07 18.59 -30.10
N ASP A 293 32.73 17.36 -30.50
CA ASP A 293 31.86 17.12 -31.63
C ASP A 293 30.40 17.00 -31.16
N LEU A 294 29.49 17.70 -31.81
CA LEU A 294 28.05 17.72 -31.54
C LEU A 294 27.29 17.23 -32.75
N ARG A 295 26.22 16.45 -32.54
CA ARG A 295 25.24 16.05 -33.55
C ARG A 295 23.86 16.14 -32.94
N THR A 296 22.92 16.85 -33.61
CA THR A 296 21.55 17.00 -33.16
C THR A 296 20.61 17.27 -34.32
N PHE A 297 19.33 16.96 -34.13
CA PHE A 297 18.20 17.47 -34.91
C PHE A 297 17.38 18.49 -34.11
N ASP A 298 17.63 18.58 -32.78
CA ASP A 298 16.92 19.47 -31.86
C ASP A 298 17.25 20.94 -32.20
N PRO A 299 16.22 21.79 -32.46
CA PRO A 299 16.44 23.21 -32.66
C PRO A 299 16.69 24.01 -31.39
N GLU A 300 16.36 23.47 -30.23
CA GLU A 300 16.40 24.18 -28.93
C GLU A 300 17.13 23.32 -27.88
N GLY A 301 17.72 23.95 -26.89
CA GLY A 301 18.20 23.26 -25.72
C GLY A 301 19.59 23.67 -25.25
N VAL A 302 19.92 23.37 -23.99
CA VAL A 302 21.19 23.72 -23.38
C VAL A 302 22.24 22.62 -23.62
N ILE A 303 23.31 22.97 -24.32
CA ILE A 303 24.44 22.09 -24.61
C ILE A 303 25.33 21.97 -23.37
N PHE A 304 25.83 23.08 -22.84
CA PHE A 304 26.59 23.08 -21.60
C PHE A 304 26.49 24.42 -20.86
N PHE A 305 26.74 24.37 -19.56
CA PHE A 305 26.96 25.50 -18.68
C PHE A 305 28.37 25.42 -18.07
N ALA A 306 29.02 26.53 -17.90
CA ALA A 306 30.27 26.63 -17.11
C ALA A 306 30.26 27.89 -16.26
N GLY A 307 30.56 27.75 -14.95
CA GLY A 307 30.57 28.88 -14.03
C GLY A 307 30.71 28.52 -12.58
N GLY A 308 30.73 29.55 -11.73
CA GLY A 308 30.65 29.40 -10.28
C GLY A 308 29.20 29.37 -9.79
N HIS A 309 28.90 30.19 -8.76
CA HIS A 309 27.54 30.40 -8.29
C HIS A 309 26.75 31.36 -9.20
N LEU A 310 25.41 31.34 -9.13
CA LEU A 310 24.48 32.18 -9.91
C LEU A 310 24.82 33.68 -9.90
N ASN A 311 25.40 34.18 -8.82
CA ASN A 311 25.81 35.59 -8.66
C ASN A 311 27.23 35.88 -9.17
N SER A 312 27.92 34.89 -9.72
CA SER A 312 29.25 35.00 -10.29
C SER A 312 29.21 34.96 -11.82
N SER A 313 30.37 34.99 -12.46
CA SER A 313 30.50 34.85 -13.89
C SER A 313 30.14 33.44 -14.34
N TRP A 314 29.37 33.32 -15.42
CA TRP A 314 29.02 32.06 -16.05
C TRP A 314 28.80 32.22 -17.54
N ILE A 315 28.91 31.11 -18.26
CA ILE A 315 28.56 30.98 -19.67
C ILE A 315 27.60 29.81 -19.86
N VAL A 316 26.67 29.98 -20.80
CA VAL A 316 25.80 28.92 -21.31
C VAL A 316 25.94 28.89 -22.81
N LEU A 317 26.22 27.73 -23.38
CA LEU A 317 26.07 27.45 -24.80
C LEU A 317 24.80 26.66 -24.99
N ALA A 318 23.90 27.20 -25.81
CA ALA A 318 22.61 26.58 -26.09
C ALA A 318 22.35 26.52 -27.60
N MET A 319 21.36 25.74 -27.99
CA MET A 319 20.71 25.79 -29.26
C MET A 319 19.49 26.69 -29.15
N HIS A 320 19.30 27.59 -30.15
CA HIS A 320 18.12 28.43 -30.28
C HIS A 320 17.80 28.63 -31.77
N HIS A 321 16.59 28.20 -32.18
CA HIS A 321 16.17 28.17 -33.57
C HIS A 321 17.17 27.46 -34.51
N GLY A 322 17.73 26.34 -34.07
CA GLY A 322 18.69 25.53 -34.82
C GLY A 322 20.11 26.11 -34.91
N LYS A 323 20.39 27.26 -34.29
CA LYS A 323 21.69 27.92 -34.25
C LYS A 323 22.28 27.88 -32.85
N LEU A 324 23.61 28.02 -32.77
CA LEU A 324 24.28 28.20 -31.48
C LEU A 324 23.96 29.58 -30.91
N GLU A 325 23.60 29.60 -29.64
CA GLU A 325 23.46 30.80 -28.83
C GLU A 325 24.39 30.74 -27.62
N LEU A 326 25.15 31.81 -27.42
CA LEU A 326 26.01 31.98 -26.24
C LEU A 326 25.39 33.00 -25.32
N GLN A 327 25.09 32.63 -24.12
CA GLN A 327 24.72 33.53 -23.03
C GLN A 327 25.89 33.67 -22.06
N LEU A 328 26.19 34.88 -21.70
CA LEU A 328 27.31 35.24 -20.83
C LEU A 328 26.86 36.20 -19.74
N ARG A 329 27.17 35.89 -18.51
CA ARG A 329 27.08 36.81 -17.37
C ARG A 329 28.44 37.03 -16.76
N TYR A 330 28.81 38.29 -16.63
CA TYR A 330 30.09 38.71 -16.05
C TYR A 330 29.88 39.93 -15.14
N GLY A 331 29.89 39.70 -13.84
CA GLY A 331 29.52 40.74 -12.87
C GLY A 331 28.10 41.26 -13.12
N ALA A 332 27.97 42.57 -13.34
CA ALA A 332 26.69 43.22 -13.66
C ALA A 332 26.35 43.19 -15.17
N VAL A 333 27.23 42.65 -16.01
CA VAL A 333 27.03 42.64 -17.46
C VAL A 333 26.46 41.29 -17.89
N SER A 334 25.31 41.33 -18.60
CA SER A 334 24.69 40.20 -19.27
C SER A 334 24.74 40.42 -20.77
N ARG A 335 25.13 39.38 -21.53
CA ARG A 335 25.21 39.42 -22.98
C ARG A 335 24.69 38.12 -23.57
N VAL A 336 23.99 38.24 -24.67
CA VAL A 336 23.55 37.11 -25.48
C VAL A 336 23.99 37.38 -26.92
N THR A 337 24.46 36.36 -27.60
CA THR A 337 24.77 36.40 -29.01
C THR A 337 24.43 35.07 -29.67
N SER A 338 23.82 35.16 -30.84
CA SER A 338 23.54 34.01 -31.68
C SER A 338 23.96 34.35 -33.13
N SER A 339 24.77 33.51 -33.73
CA SER A 339 25.29 33.72 -35.08
C SER A 339 25.79 32.39 -35.65
N GLY A 340 26.00 32.36 -36.96
CA GLY A 340 26.50 31.21 -37.67
C GLY A 340 25.43 30.38 -38.37
N PRO A 341 25.80 29.26 -38.98
CA PRO A 341 24.86 28.39 -39.69
C PRO A 341 23.99 27.62 -38.67
N ALA A 342 22.86 27.09 -39.17
CA ALA A 342 22.11 26.08 -38.41
C ALA A 342 22.95 24.79 -38.29
N VAL A 343 22.90 24.16 -37.10
CA VAL A 343 23.69 22.96 -36.76
C VAL A 343 22.81 21.77 -36.34
N ASN A 344 21.50 21.89 -36.50
CA ASN A 344 20.51 20.85 -36.20
C ASN A 344 20.16 19.98 -37.44
N ASP A 345 21.16 19.71 -38.26
CA ASP A 345 21.01 18.93 -39.51
C ASP A 345 21.36 17.44 -39.35
N GLY A 346 21.62 16.99 -38.11
CA GLY A 346 22.00 15.61 -37.82
C GLY A 346 23.43 15.25 -38.22
N GLN A 347 24.26 16.20 -38.63
CA GLN A 347 25.64 16.00 -38.96
C GLN A 347 26.55 16.25 -37.77
N TRP A 348 27.66 15.53 -37.68
CA TRP A 348 28.69 15.79 -36.70
C TRP A 348 29.42 17.10 -37.00
N ARG A 349 29.30 18.07 -36.10
CA ARG A 349 29.97 19.37 -36.19
C ARG A 349 30.97 19.53 -35.05
N LYS A 350 32.19 19.95 -35.36
CA LYS A 350 33.18 20.27 -34.35
C LYS A 350 32.96 21.68 -33.83
N ILE A 351 32.69 21.77 -32.54
CA ILE A 351 32.43 23.05 -31.86
C ILE A 351 33.59 23.32 -30.90
N SER A 352 34.15 24.54 -30.94
CA SER A 352 35.07 25.01 -29.93
C SER A 352 34.65 26.35 -29.38
N VAL A 353 34.83 26.53 -28.08
CA VAL A 353 34.63 27.77 -27.33
C VAL A 353 35.93 28.10 -26.63
N GLU A 354 36.56 29.18 -27.01
CA GLU A 354 37.90 29.54 -26.55
C GLU A 354 37.93 30.98 -26.04
N GLU A 355 38.51 31.20 -24.88
CA GLU A 355 38.82 32.52 -24.38
C GLU A 355 40.14 33.00 -25.01
N GLN A 356 40.04 34.02 -25.85
CA GLN A 356 41.20 34.62 -26.52
C GLN A 356 41.32 36.07 -26.10
N GLY A 357 42.28 36.37 -25.22
CA GLY A 357 42.49 37.70 -24.68
C GLY A 357 41.26 38.24 -23.97
N ARG A 358 40.64 39.28 -24.52
CA ARG A 358 39.39 39.90 -24.01
C ARG A 358 38.13 39.46 -24.72
N SER A 359 38.13 38.30 -25.32
CA SER A 359 36.98 37.83 -26.10
C SER A 359 36.82 36.34 -25.93
N LEU A 360 35.57 35.89 -25.93
CA LEU A 360 35.19 34.49 -26.08
C LEU A 360 34.85 34.25 -27.55
N VAL A 361 35.52 33.33 -28.18
CA VAL A 361 35.36 32.97 -29.60
C VAL A 361 34.75 31.61 -29.73
N ILE A 362 33.67 31.49 -30.49
CA ILE A 362 33.05 30.22 -30.82
C ILE A 362 33.36 29.90 -32.30
N LYS A 363 33.81 28.66 -32.52
CA LYS A 363 34.10 28.16 -33.86
C LYS A 363 33.24 26.94 -34.15
N ILE A 364 32.75 26.81 -35.38
CA ILE A 364 32.09 25.63 -35.93
C ILE A 364 32.99 25.14 -37.08
N ASP A 365 33.38 23.86 -37.02
CA ASP A 365 34.26 23.23 -38.01
C ASP A 365 35.56 24.03 -38.28
N ARG A 366 36.12 24.67 -37.23
CA ARG A 366 37.30 25.55 -37.21
C ARG A 366 37.07 26.99 -37.68
N GLU A 367 35.89 27.32 -38.21
CA GLU A 367 35.57 28.71 -38.60
C GLU A 367 34.95 29.47 -37.45
N ALA A 368 35.44 30.69 -37.18
CA ALA A 368 34.93 31.55 -36.12
C ALA A 368 33.58 32.13 -36.54
N VAL A 369 32.50 31.72 -35.82
CA VAL A 369 31.12 32.12 -36.10
C VAL A 369 30.61 33.20 -35.14
N MET A 370 31.16 33.25 -33.91
CA MET A 370 30.78 34.24 -32.90
C MET A 370 31.99 34.71 -32.14
N LYS A 371 31.94 35.97 -31.78
CA LYS A 371 32.94 36.63 -30.90
C LYS A 371 32.22 37.56 -29.95
N ILE A 372 32.34 37.33 -28.65
CA ILE A 372 31.76 38.16 -27.62
C ILE A 372 32.89 38.79 -26.77
N ALA A 373 32.85 40.11 -26.59
CA ALA A 373 33.85 40.78 -25.79
C ALA A 373 33.62 40.53 -24.28
N VAL A 374 34.71 40.22 -23.56
CA VAL A 374 34.75 40.00 -22.12
C VAL A 374 35.76 41.01 -21.51
N ASN A 375 35.33 41.74 -20.50
CA ASN A 375 36.21 42.72 -19.85
C ASN A 375 37.02 42.03 -18.71
N GLY A 376 38.08 41.36 -19.09
CA GLY A 376 38.94 40.61 -18.15
C GLY A 376 38.79 39.10 -18.28
N ASP A 377 39.51 38.36 -17.46
CA ASP A 377 39.40 36.89 -17.42
C ASP A 377 38.02 36.47 -16.89
N LEU A 378 37.33 35.64 -17.62
CA LEU A 378 35.95 35.27 -17.35
C LEU A 378 35.77 34.61 -15.99
N PHE A 379 36.74 33.82 -15.61
CA PHE A 379 36.76 33.05 -14.38
C PHE A 379 37.95 33.41 -13.49
N THR A 380 38.41 34.67 -13.55
CA THR A 380 39.54 35.15 -12.75
C THR A 380 39.21 35.22 -11.26
N LEU A 381 40.15 34.83 -10.50
CA LEU A 381 40.05 34.49 -9.11
C LEU A 381 40.83 35.43 -8.25
N LYS A 382 40.15 36.06 -7.32
CA LYS A 382 40.80 36.78 -6.23
C LYS A 382 41.39 35.75 -5.25
N LYS A 383 42.71 35.57 -5.26
CA LYS A 383 43.51 34.76 -4.31
C LYS A 383 42.88 33.45 -3.81
N GLY A 384 43.28 32.34 -4.38
CA GLY A 384 42.96 31.00 -3.89
C GLY A 384 42.60 29.98 -4.98
N MET A 385 42.42 28.72 -4.61
CA MET A 385 41.90 27.68 -5.51
C MET A 385 40.42 27.92 -5.76
N HIS A 386 39.98 27.86 -7.03
CA HIS A 386 38.63 28.15 -7.44
C HIS A 386 37.96 26.93 -8.01
N GLU A 387 36.76 26.73 -7.53
CA GLU A 387 35.89 25.68 -8.06
C GLU A 387 35.13 26.22 -9.25
N LEU A 388 35.23 25.54 -10.39
CA LEU A 388 34.41 25.76 -11.55
C LEU A 388 33.46 24.57 -11.72
N ASN A 389 32.19 24.86 -11.83
CA ASN A 389 31.18 23.85 -12.16
C ASN A 389 30.95 23.86 -13.67
N LEU A 390 31.00 22.70 -14.29
CA LEU A 390 30.64 22.51 -15.69
C LEU A 390 29.55 21.46 -15.77
N THR A 391 28.47 21.78 -16.47
CA THR A 391 27.40 20.81 -16.70
C THR A 391 27.15 20.67 -18.19
N VAL A 392 26.83 19.45 -18.62
CA VAL A 392 26.56 19.12 -20.02
C VAL A 392 25.15 18.55 -20.13
N GLY A 393 24.38 18.99 -21.12
CA GLY A 393 23.00 18.57 -21.37
C GLY A 393 22.03 19.11 -20.32
N GLY A 394 22.20 20.35 -19.85
CA GLY A 394 21.33 21.03 -18.91
C GLY A 394 22.02 22.02 -18.01
N VAL A 395 21.27 22.71 -17.16
CA VAL A 395 21.74 23.74 -16.23
C VAL A 395 21.66 23.27 -14.77
N PRO A 396 22.55 23.75 -13.86
CA PRO A 396 22.56 23.35 -12.46
C PRO A 396 21.58 24.16 -11.58
N PHE A 397 20.77 25.03 -12.16
CA PHE A 397 19.85 25.94 -11.45
C PHE A 397 18.48 26.02 -12.17
N LYS A 398 17.53 26.75 -11.59
CA LYS A 398 16.22 26.97 -12.21
C LYS A 398 16.35 27.81 -13.50
N GLU A 399 15.56 27.46 -14.49
CA GLU A 399 15.56 28.04 -15.84
C GLU A 399 15.35 29.56 -15.87
N ASP A 400 14.53 30.08 -14.96
CA ASP A 400 14.24 31.52 -14.81
C ASP A 400 15.49 32.42 -14.60
N SER A 401 16.64 31.79 -14.35
CA SER A 401 17.91 32.49 -14.12
C SER A 401 18.74 32.71 -15.39
N LEU A 402 18.32 32.15 -16.51
CA LEU A 402 18.94 32.41 -17.82
C LEU A 402 18.62 33.82 -18.29
N ILE A 403 19.47 34.38 -19.18
CA ILE A 403 19.28 35.72 -19.73
C ILE A 403 18.16 35.66 -20.77
N ASN A 404 18.27 34.76 -21.75
CA ASN A 404 17.18 34.32 -22.60
C ASN A 404 16.63 33.00 -22.11
N GLN A 405 15.31 32.86 -22.11
CA GLN A 405 14.68 31.59 -21.85
C GLN A 405 14.89 30.69 -23.06
N VAL A 406 15.64 29.62 -22.85
CA VAL A 406 15.81 28.54 -23.83
C VAL A 406 15.33 27.25 -23.16
N ASN A 407 14.83 26.34 -23.95
CA ASN A 407 14.48 25.02 -23.42
C ASN A 407 15.73 24.40 -22.75
N PRO A 408 15.71 24.06 -21.47
CA PRO A 408 16.88 23.46 -20.80
C PRO A 408 17.16 22.03 -21.28
N ARG A 409 16.16 21.40 -21.91
CA ARG A 409 16.25 20.05 -22.47
C ARG A 409 16.94 20.13 -23.82
N PHE A 410 17.80 19.17 -24.09
CA PHE A 410 18.54 19.10 -25.33
C PHE A 410 18.67 17.66 -25.82
N ASP A 411 18.10 17.35 -26.96
CA ASP A 411 18.26 16.04 -27.60
C ASP A 411 19.42 16.07 -28.60
N GLY A 412 20.57 15.59 -28.18
CA GLY A 412 21.76 15.60 -29.01
C GLY A 412 22.80 14.60 -28.54
N CYS A 413 23.83 14.46 -29.38
CA CYS A 413 24.93 13.55 -29.19
C CYS A 413 26.25 14.31 -29.10
N MET A 414 27.08 13.97 -28.14
CA MET A 414 28.41 14.57 -27.96
C MET A 414 29.48 13.49 -27.96
N ARG A 415 30.61 13.78 -28.56
CA ARG A 415 31.79 12.92 -28.52
C ARG A 415 33.09 13.75 -28.60
N GLU A 416 34.21 13.12 -28.40
CA GLU A 416 35.58 13.69 -28.53
C GLU A 416 35.76 15.00 -27.76
N TRP A 417 35.13 15.14 -26.59
CA TRP A 417 35.23 16.36 -25.82
C TRP A 417 36.58 16.56 -25.16
N ARG A 418 36.92 17.81 -25.03
CA ARG A 418 38.04 18.30 -24.23
C ARG A 418 37.63 19.56 -23.47
N TRP A 419 37.58 19.46 -22.19
CA TRP A 419 37.26 20.58 -21.32
C TRP A 419 38.53 21.10 -20.68
N LEU A 420 38.78 22.41 -20.80
CA LEU A 420 39.94 23.13 -20.29
C LEU A 420 41.27 22.67 -20.90
N THR A 421 42.28 23.52 -20.72
CA THR A 421 43.64 23.26 -21.17
C THR A 421 44.58 23.13 -19.97
N GLY A 422 45.36 22.06 -19.93
CA GLY A 422 46.53 21.96 -19.06
C GLY A 422 46.28 21.30 -17.70
N GLU A 423 46.66 21.96 -16.61
CA GLU A 423 46.88 21.36 -15.28
C GLU A 423 45.65 21.32 -14.37
N ASP A 424 44.44 21.51 -14.90
CA ASP A 424 43.22 21.51 -14.12
C ASP A 424 42.86 20.09 -13.70
N THR A 425 42.54 19.88 -12.42
CA THR A 425 42.18 18.58 -11.87
C THR A 425 40.70 18.54 -11.52
N SER A 426 40.02 17.52 -11.99
CA SER A 426 38.65 17.20 -11.56
C SER A 426 38.64 16.81 -10.07
N ILE A 427 37.62 17.31 -9.34
CA ILE A 427 37.42 16.95 -7.94
C ILE A 427 36.25 16.00 -7.78
N GLN A 428 35.21 16.22 -8.56
CA GLN A 428 33.99 15.42 -8.50
C GLN A 428 33.34 15.38 -9.86
N GLU A 429 32.99 14.20 -10.28
CA GLU A 429 32.32 13.93 -11.54
C GLU A 429 31.07 13.11 -11.28
N THR A 430 29.95 13.54 -11.84
CA THR A 430 28.70 12.80 -11.78
C THR A 430 28.20 12.57 -13.19
N ILE A 431 28.18 11.32 -13.62
CA ILE A 431 27.51 10.91 -14.85
C ILE A 431 26.44 9.90 -14.50
N ARG A 432 25.27 10.09 -15.05
CA ARG A 432 24.24 9.08 -15.07
C ARG A 432 24.50 8.11 -16.22
N SER A 433 25.33 7.09 -15.99
CA SER A 433 25.63 6.08 -17.01
C SER A 433 24.58 4.97 -17.03
N ASN A 434 24.07 4.70 -18.21
CA ASN A 434 23.27 3.53 -18.53
C ASN A 434 23.54 3.21 -20.02
N ASP A 435 23.40 1.97 -20.44
CA ASP A 435 23.62 1.55 -21.82
C ASP A 435 22.75 2.32 -22.84
N ASN A 436 21.61 2.84 -22.40
CA ASN A 436 20.71 3.68 -23.19
C ASN A 436 21.23 5.12 -23.45
N MET A 437 22.33 5.53 -22.81
CA MET A 437 22.96 6.86 -23.05
C MET A 437 23.88 6.88 -24.28
N GLN A 438 23.83 5.88 -25.11
CA GLN A 438 24.59 5.88 -26.34
C GLN A 438 23.76 6.46 -27.47
N CYS A 439 24.43 7.18 -28.34
CA CYS A 439 23.80 7.68 -29.55
C CYS A 439 23.59 6.56 -30.57
N PHE A 440 22.56 6.67 -31.34
CA PHE A 440 22.39 5.78 -32.48
C PHE A 440 23.53 5.97 -33.50
N SER A 441 23.90 4.94 -34.18
CA SER A 441 24.94 5.01 -35.24
C SER A 441 24.47 5.90 -36.38
N THR A 442 23.22 5.76 -36.77
CA THR A 442 22.53 6.53 -37.82
C THR A 442 21.15 6.93 -37.32
N GLU A 443 20.80 8.18 -37.52
CA GLU A 443 19.56 8.78 -37.03
C GLU A 443 18.88 9.61 -38.13
N ASN A 444 17.54 9.67 -38.02
CA ASN A 444 16.68 10.62 -38.76
C ASN A 444 15.97 11.52 -37.74
N PRO A 445 15.46 12.67 -38.19
CA PRO A 445 14.51 13.45 -37.37
C PRO A 445 13.32 12.58 -36.98
N GLY A 446 12.76 12.81 -35.81
CA GLY A 446 11.57 12.12 -35.30
C GLY A 446 11.70 11.63 -33.88
N THR A 447 10.60 11.19 -33.32
CA THR A 447 10.49 10.77 -31.92
C THR A 447 10.66 9.26 -31.80
N TYR A 448 11.52 8.81 -30.88
CA TYR A 448 11.75 7.39 -30.59
C TYR A 448 11.28 7.03 -29.18
N TYR A 449 10.45 6.01 -29.10
CA TYR A 449 9.97 5.38 -27.86
C TYR A 449 10.67 4.03 -27.66
N PRO A 450 11.40 3.83 -26.57
CA PRO A 450 12.15 2.59 -26.31
C PRO A 450 11.30 1.43 -25.76
N GLY A 451 10.02 1.65 -25.47
CA GLY A 451 9.15 0.65 -24.85
C GLY A 451 9.23 0.59 -23.31
N THR A 452 9.89 1.57 -22.69
CA THR A 452 10.12 1.62 -21.23
C THR A 452 9.19 2.57 -20.50
N GLY A 453 8.38 3.36 -21.22
CA GLY A 453 7.50 4.37 -20.62
C GLY A 453 6.73 5.18 -21.63
N PHE A 454 6.08 6.23 -21.16
CA PHE A 454 5.16 7.07 -21.92
C PHE A 454 5.45 8.58 -21.76
N ALA A 455 4.84 9.38 -22.61
CA ALA A 455 4.72 10.84 -22.46
C ALA A 455 3.27 11.21 -22.16
N LEU A 456 3.05 12.20 -21.30
CA LEU A 456 1.75 12.69 -20.88
C LEU A 456 1.58 14.15 -21.28
N PHE A 457 0.47 14.46 -21.96
CA PHE A 457 0.12 15.80 -22.37
C PHE A 457 -1.20 16.23 -21.74
N ASN A 458 -1.30 17.50 -21.35
CA ASN A 458 -2.56 18.12 -21.01
C ASN A 458 -3.23 18.65 -22.27
N ILE A 459 -4.33 18.03 -22.70
CA ILE A 459 -5.08 18.45 -23.87
C ILE A 459 -6.37 19.11 -23.39
N THR A 460 -6.55 20.40 -23.69
CA THR A 460 -7.83 21.09 -23.49
C THR A 460 -8.77 20.73 -24.64
N TYR A 461 -9.84 20.05 -24.30
CA TYR A 461 -10.84 19.61 -25.27
C TYR A 461 -12.22 20.19 -24.92
N ALA A 462 -12.88 20.84 -25.88
CA ALA A 462 -14.26 21.27 -25.70
C ALA A 462 -15.21 20.16 -26.17
N GLU A 463 -16.18 19.78 -25.33
CA GLU A 463 -17.13 18.66 -25.56
C GLU A 463 -17.90 18.74 -26.90
N SER A 464 -17.95 19.92 -27.52
CA SER A 464 -18.63 20.16 -28.79
C SER A 464 -17.76 19.89 -30.03
N GLN A 465 -16.47 19.62 -29.88
CA GLN A 465 -15.54 19.45 -30.99
C GLN A 465 -15.28 17.98 -31.31
N SER A 466 -15.08 17.66 -32.58
CA SER A 466 -14.59 16.36 -33.00
C SER A 466 -13.09 16.26 -32.72
N LEU A 467 -12.62 15.11 -32.22
CA LEU A 467 -11.21 14.82 -32.02
C LEU A 467 -10.67 14.08 -33.26
N SER A 468 -9.70 14.69 -33.94
CA SER A 468 -8.95 14.04 -35.03
C SER A 468 -7.57 13.62 -34.51
N ILE A 469 -7.25 12.35 -34.63
CA ILE A 469 -5.95 11.79 -34.25
C ILE A 469 -5.30 11.20 -35.49
N GLN A 470 -4.07 11.60 -35.74
CA GLN A 470 -3.23 11.04 -36.80
C GLN A 470 -1.93 10.57 -36.18
N LEU A 471 -1.60 9.28 -36.38
CA LEU A 471 -0.37 8.65 -35.92
C LEU A 471 0.45 8.24 -37.14
N THR A 472 1.71 8.69 -37.19
CA THR A 472 2.69 8.20 -38.14
C THR A 472 3.71 7.37 -37.39
N LEU A 473 3.84 6.11 -37.68
CA LEU A 473 4.61 5.17 -36.85
C LEU A 473 5.50 4.23 -37.66
N ARG A 474 6.61 3.88 -37.05
CA ARG A 474 7.55 2.85 -37.51
C ARG A 474 7.85 1.94 -36.34
N PRO A 475 7.08 0.85 -36.15
CA PRO A 475 7.17 0.01 -34.99
C PRO A 475 8.48 -0.81 -34.93
N ALA A 476 8.99 -0.97 -33.71
CA ALA A 476 10.05 -1.90 -33.37
C ALA A 476 9.51 -3.18 -32.71
N SER A 477 8.33 -3.11 -32.10
CA SER A 477 7.65 -4.23 -31.44
C SER A 477 6.37 -4.60 -32.19
N THR A 478 5.93 -5.84 -32.02
CA THR A 478 4.66 -6.34 -32.61
C THR A 478 3.44 -5.99 -31.77
N VAL A 479 3.65 -5.58 -30.54
CA VAL A 479 2.61 -5.23 -29.56
C VAL A 479 2.99 -3.98 -28.79
N GLY A 480 2.01 -3.26 -28.29
CA GLY A 480 2.23 -2.12 -27.41
C GLY A 480 1.14 -1.05 -27.51
N VAL A 481 0.93 -0.33 -26.43
CA VAL A 481 -0.02 0.81 -26.39
C VAL A 481 0.62 2.02 -27.07
N LEU A 482 -0.03 2.54 -28.10
CA LEU A 482 0.39 3.70 -28.86
C LEU A 482 -0.06 5.00 -28.20
N LEU A 483 -1.35 5.07 -27.86
CA LEU A 483 -2.00 6.25 -27.31
C LEU A 483 -3.14 5.83 -26.40
N ALA A 484 -3.29 6.53 -25.29
CA ALA A 484 -4.46 6.44 -24.43
C ALA A 484 -4.94 7.84 -24.05
N LEU A 485 -6.23 8.09 -24.17
CA LEU A 485 -6.87 9.26 -23.60
C LEU A 485 -7.32 8.92 -22.20
N VAL A 486 -6.97 9.78 -21.25
CA VAL A 486 -7.32 9.61 -19.83
C VAL A 486 -8.20 10.79 -19.43
N TYR A 487 -9.34 10.50 -18.80
CA TYR A 487 -10.23 11.52 -18.24
C TYR A 487 -10.64 11.09 -16.84
N GLN A 488 -10.28 11.87 -15.83
CA GLN A 488 -10.39 11.46 -14.42
C GLN A 488 -9.75 10.07 -14.22
N ASP A 489 -10.46 9.10 -13.70
CA ASP A 489 -9.96 7.74 -13.46
C ASP A 489 -10.34 6.74 -14.56
N SER A 490 -10.73 7.22 -15.73
CA SER A 490 -11.16 6.38 -16.85
C SER A 490 -10.29 6.57 -18.10
N VAL A 491 -10.19 5.53 -18.91
CA VAL A 491 -9.52 5.53 -20.22
C VAL A 491 -10.56 5.37 -21.31
N PRO A 492 -11.19 6.48 -21.75
CA PRO A 492 -12.25 6.41 -22.74
C PRO A 492 -11.80 5.91 -24.11
N LEU A 493 -10.52 6.04 -24.45
CA LEU A 493 -9.95 5.53 -25.68
C LEU A 493 -8.52 5.07 -25.46
N SER A 494 -8.18 3.89 -25.97
CA SER A 494 -6.81 3.46 -26.16
C SER A 494 -6.60 2.89 -27.56
N ILE A 495 -5.43 3.16 -28.13
CA ILE A 495 -4.99 2.62 -29.41
C ILE A 495 -3.73 1.79 -29.14
N SER A 496 -3.74 0.54 -29.56
CA SER A 496 -2.62 -0.37 -29.34
C SER A 496 -2.30 -1.17 -30.63
N LEU A 497 -1.06 -1.61 -30.72
CA LEU A 497 -0.66 -2.63 -31.70
C LEU A 497 -0.94 -4.01 -31.14
N SER A 498 -1.47 -4.92 -31.97
CA SER A 498 -1.57 -6.34 -31.67
C SER A 498 -1.16 -7.12 -32.95
N ASP A 499 -0.27 -8.11 -32.77
CA ASP A 499 0.17 -9.04 -33.83
C ASP A 499 0.68 -8.38 -35.12
N TYR A 500 1.37 -7.24 -35.00
CA TYR A 500 1.94 -6.56 -36.15
C TYR A 500 3.05 -7.42 -36.79
N HIS A 501 2.87 -7.80 -38.05
CA HIS A 501 3.90 -8.51 -38.79
C HIS A 501 5.03 -7.58 -39.22
N ARG A 502 6.26 -7.91 -38.84
CA ARG A 502 7.49 -7.09 -38.92
C ARG A 502 8.13 -7.07 -40.30
N ASP A 503 7.36 -7.11 -41.38
CA ASP A 503 7.95 -7.38 -42.72
C ASP A 503 8.73 -6.21 -43.34
N ASN A 504 8.43 -4.96 -42.97
CA ASN A 504 9.19 -3.77 -43.42
C ASN A 504 9.20 -2.70 -42.36
N GLN A 505 10.36 -2.20 -41.99
CA GLN A 505 10.54 -1.05 -41.09
C GLN A 505 10.17 0.28 -41.80
N GLU A 506 9.04 0.33 -42.48
CA GLU A 506 8.53 1.52 -43.17
C GLU A 506 7.61 2.32 -42.30
N TRP A 507 7.58 3.65 -42.54
CA TRP A 507 6.62 4.54 -41.93
C TRP A 507 5.22 4.25 -42.42
N ARG A 508 4.27 4.13 -41.46
CA ARG A 508 2.84 3.93 -41.73
C ARG A 508 2.00 4.95 -41.04
N GLU A 509 0.97 5.41 -41.73
CA GLU A 509 0.03 6.39 -41.22
C GLU A 509 -1.27 5.71 -40.80
N VAL A 510 -1.74 6.05 -39.59
CA VAL A 510 -3.05 5.62 -39.06
C VAL A 510 -3.85 6.89 -38.75
N ARG A 511 -5.02 7.03 -39.37
CA ARG A 511 -5.93 8.16 -39.12
C ARG A 511 -7.20 7.67 -38.45
N GLY A 512 -7.61 8.30 -37.36
CA GLY A 512 -8.86 8.08 -36.67
C GLY A 512 -9.64 9.35 -36.44
N TYR A 513 -10.96 9.32 -36.68
CA TYR A 513 -11.88 10.42 -36.38
C TYR A 513 -12.84 9.95 -35.28
N LEU A 514 -12.88 10.65 -34.17
CA LEU A 514 -13.85 10.45 -33.10
C LEU A 514 -14.89 11.57 -33.16
N ALA A 515 -16.07 11.26 -33.70
CA ALA A 515 -17.20 12.17 -33.70
C ALA A 515 -18.00 11.99 -32.41
N ARG A 516 -17.95 12.98 -31.51
CA ARG A 516 -18.69 13.13 -30.24
C ARG A 516 -18.45 12.01 -29.20
N PHE A 517 -17.76 12.37 -28.13
CA PHE A 517 -17.78 11.60 -26.87
C PHE A 517 -19.12 11.80 -26.17
N PHE A 518 -19.93 10.76 -26.06
CA PHE A 518 -20.88 10.62 -24.99
C PHE A 518 -20.18 9.81 -23.89
N LEU A 519 -19.90 10.48 -22.77
CA LEU A 519 -19.34 9.90 -21.56
C LEU A 519 -20.35 8.93 -20.92
N SER A 520 -20.34 7.69 -21.33
CA SER A 520 -20.88 6.57 -20.55
C SER A 520 -20.39 5.25 -21.12
N VAL A 521 -19.09 5.00 -21.00
CA VAL A 521 -18.55 3.63 -21.12
C VAL A 521 -17.66 3.38 -19.93
N TYR A 522 -18.13 2.51 -19.07
CA TYR A 522 -17.34 1.93 -17.98
C TYR A 522 -16.22 1.09 -18.61
N VAL A 523 -14.99 1.53 -18.51
CA VAL A 523 -13.82 0.72 -18.86
C VAL A 523 -13.01 0.51 -17.59
N PRO A 524 -12.66 -0.74 -17.24
CA PRO A 524 -11.91 -1.03 -16.04
C PRO A 524 -10.52 -0.39 -16.08
N LEU A 525 -10.00 -0.07 -14.90
CA LEU A 525 -8.76 0.64 -14.62
C LEU A 525 -7.58 0.24 -15.54
N VAL A 526 -6.81 1.26 -15.92
CA VAL A 526 -5.61 1.20 -16.77
C VAL A 526 -4.56 0.16 -16.34
N SER A 527 -4.55 -0.27 -15.09
CA SER A 527 -3.58 -1.25 -14.56
C SER A 527 -3.64 -2.63 -15.20
N THR A 528 -4.75 -2.98 -15.84
CA THR A 528 -4.93 -4.28 -16.49
C THR A 528 -4.72 -4.28 -18.01
N LEU A 529 -4.59 -3.11 -18.63
CA LEU A 529 -4.52 -2.95 -20.10
C LEU A 529 -3.10 -2.79 -20.65
N VAL A 530 -2.12 -2.41 -19.84
CA VAL A 530 -0.76 -2.14 -20.33
C VAL A 530 0.15 -3.34 -20.07
N SER A 531 0.08 -4.32 -20.93
CA SER A 531 1.08 -5.40 -20.93
C SER A 531 2.44 -4.96 -21.50
N SER A 532 2.48 -3.91 -22.34
CA SER A 532 3.72 -3.34 -22.90
C SER A 532 3.49 -1.94 -23.46
N PHE A 533 4.49 -1.06 -23.31
CA PHE A 533 4.52 0.21 -24.01
C PHE A 533 5.00 0.04 -25.44
N TYR A 534 4.57 0.96 -26.31
CA TYR A 534 5.04 0.99 -27.68
C TYR A 534 6.57 1.17 -27.77
N SER A 535 7.21 0.39 -28.61
CA SER A 535 8.61 0.57 -28.99
C SER A 535 8.70 0.86 -30.49
N GLY A 536 9.41 1.93 -30.84
CA GLY A 536 9.57 2.38 -32.23
C GLY A 536 9.56 3.89 -32.37
N CYS A 537 9.54 4.37 -33.61
CA CYS A 537 9.39 5.79 -33.88
C CYS A 537 7.93 6.14 -34.15
N MET A 538 7.46 7.24 -33.59
CA MET A 538 6.07 7.69 -33.71
C MET A 538 5.96 9.21 -33.67
N GLU A 539 5.14 9.75 -34.56
CA GLU A 539 4.68 11.15 -34.57
C GLU A 539 3.18 11.17 -34.35
N VAL A 540 2.73 12.07 -33.52
CA VAL A 540 1.31 12.20 -33.16
C VAL A 540 0.82 13.60 -33.52
N THR A 541 -0.29 13.65 -34.24
CA THR A 541 -0.98 14.91 -34.56
C THR A 541 -2.41 14.85 -34.02
N ILE A 542 -2.81 15.86 -33.25
CA ILE A 542 -4.15 15.99 -32.70
C ILE A 542 -4.78 17.28 -33.22
N ASN A 543 -5.93 17.15 -33.88
CA ASN A 543 -6.64 18.25 -34.50
C ASN A 543 -5.77 19.08 -35.46
N GLY A 544 -4.85 18.43 -36.16
CA GLY A 544 -3.94 19.08 -37.11
C GLY A 544 -2.69 19.72 -36.48
N LEU A 545 -2.55 19.64 -35.12
CA LEU A 545 -1.37 20.13 -34.42
C LEU A 545 -0.49 18.93 -34.03
N ALA A 546 0.79 18.97 -34.40
CA ALA A 546 1.76 17.99 -33.98
C ALA A 546 2.00 18.12 -32.48
N LEU A 547 2.05 16.99 -31.77
CA LEU A 547 2.42 16.99 -30.36
C LEU A 547 3.94 17.13 -30.24
N ASP A 548 4.37 18.23 -29.65
CA ASP A 548 5.76 18.46 -29.29
C ASP A 548 6.05 17.78 -27.93
N LEU A 549 7.00 16.85 -27.91
CA LEU A 549 7.39 16.17 -26.69
C LEU A 549 8.08 17.08 -25.68
N ASP A 550 8.57 18.22 -26.09
CA ASP A 550 9.14 19.19 -25.18
C ASP A 550 8.06 19.97 -24.40
N GLU A 551 6.83 19.99 -24.90
CA GLU A 551 5.65 20.53 -24.22
C GLU A 551 4.94 19.48 -23.34
N ALA A 552 5.39 18.22 -23.32
CA ALA A 552 4.77 17.19 -22.53
C ALA A 552 4.81 17.53 -21.02
N PHE A 553 3.68 17.32 -20.33
CA PHE A 553 3.60 17.46 -18.86
C PHE A 553 4.54 16.47 -18.15
N HIS A 554 4.64 15.27 -18.70
CA HIS A 554 5.57 14.22 -18.24
C HIS A 554 6.10 13.44 -19.45
N LYS A 555 7.38 13.11 -19.41
CA LYS A 555 8.02 12.24 -20.41
C LYS A 555 9.00 11.28 -19.73
N HIS A 556 8.92 10.02 -20.08
CA HIS A 556 9.93 9.07 -19.62
C HIS A 556 11.33 9.44 -20.15
N ASN A 557 12.34 9.33 -19.29
CA ASN A 557 13.70 9.80 -19.59
C ASN A 557 14.37 9.16 -20.82
N ASP A 558 13.95 7.96 -21.19
CA ASP A 558 14.55 7.23 -22.31
C ASP A 558 13.86 7.52 -23.66
N ILE A 559 12.76 8.28 -23.67
CA ILE A 559 12.11 8.76 -24.90
C ILE A 559 12.95 9.89 -25.50
N ARG A 560 13.27 9.79 -26.79
CA ARG A 560 14.04 10.78 -27.54
C ARG A 560 13.09 11.63 -28.37
N SER A 561 13.15 12.94 -28.19
CA SER A 561 12.20 13.87 -28.82
C SER A 561 12.49 14.09 -30.31
N HIS A 562 13.75 14.17 -30.69
CA HIS A 562 14.15 14.63 -32.04
C HIS A 562 14.98 13.60 -32.81
N SER A 563 15.31 12.45 -32.22
CA SER A 563 16.17 11.46 -32.87
C SER A 563 15.52 10.07 -32.93
N CYS A 564 15.35 9.58 -34.14
CA CYS A 564 14.82 8.26 -34.46
C CYS A 564 15.90 7.41 -35.16
N PRO A 565 16.23 6.19 -34.72
CA PRO A 565 17.25 5.36 -35.36
C PRO A 565 16.80 4.93 -36.77
N LEU A 566 17.73 4.94 -37.72
CA LEU A 566 17.44 4.51 -39.10
C LEU A 566 17.12 3.01 -39.16
N LYS A 567 17.77 2.22 -38.33
CA LYS A 567 17.49 0.79 -38.14
C LYS A 567 17.14 0.56 -36.68
N ILE A 568 15.92 0.13 -36.43
CA ILE A 568 15.47 -0.26 -35.13
C ILE A 568 15.85 -1.73 -34.92
N GLN A 569 16.73 -1.99 -33.93
CA GLN A 569 17.19 -3.33 -33.58
C GLN A 569 16.15 -4.13 -32.81
#